data_b2bee02eb1e07da07535303519a223f4
#
_entry.id   b2bee02eb1e07da07535303519a223f4
#
_cell.length_a   1.000
_cell.length_b   1.000
_cell.length_c   1.000
_cell.angle_alpha   90.00
_cell.angle_beta   90.00
_cell.angle_gamma   90.00
#
_symmetry.space_group_name_H-M   'P 1'
#
loop_
_entity.id
_entity.type
_entity.pdbx_description
1 polymer ?
#
loop_
_entity_poly.entity_id
_entity_poly.type
_entity_poly.pdbx_seq_one_letter_code
_entity_poly.pdbx_strand_id
1 'polypeptide(L)'
;VTPTEEISYAEMLENIRLFARYTPEQKEAKTIVFAENSVEWIYSFFSIWQNKGIAIPVDASSTVDDVAYILNDARPEAIWVSGQTEETARQAIEKAGVDTVVLRMDDLSGLAAHDETKETGISFEDSDVCVILYTSGTTGFPKGVMLTFKNLLVNIDAISSKEVPIFNKNSSTLILLPLHHVMPLVGTLVAPIFSESQVVLCPT
;
A
#
# COMPACT_ATOMS: atom_id res chain seq x y z
N VAL A 1 -8.30 6.52 -12.71
CA VAL A 1 -9.02 7.77 -13.05
C VAL A 1 -9.56 8.37 -11.78
N THR A 2 -9.32 9.63 -11.57
CA THR A 2 -9.99 10.46 -10.55
C THR A 2 -11.02 11.34 -11.24
N PRO A 3 -11.93 12.02 -10.53
CA PRO A 3 -12.89 12.93 -11.17
C PRO A 3 -12.25 14.08 -11.96
N THR A 4 -10.96 14.34 -11.74
CA THR A 4 -10.24 15.48 -12.33
C THR A 4 -9.07 15.05 -13.22
N GLU A 5 -8.66 13.78 -13.21
CA GLU A 5 -7.46 13.31 -13.89
C GLU A 5 -7.60 11.87 -14.38
N GLU A 6 -7.10 11.59 -15.57
CA GLU A 6 -6.93 10.24 -16.11
C GLU A 6 -5.45 9.90 -16.16
N ILE A 7 -5.08 8.76 -15.56
CA ILE A 7 -3.71 8.29 -15.49
C ILE A 7 -3.65 6.95 -16.22
N SER A 8 -2.77 6.84 -17.20
CA SER A 8 -2.52 5.57 -17.89
C SER A 8 -1.72 4.61 -17.03
N TYR A 9 -1.77 3.32 -17.35
CA TYR A 9 -0.92 2.32 -16.68
C TYR A 9 0.58 2.60 -16.82
N ALA A 10 0.99 3.20 -17.94
CA ALA A 10 2.38 3.60 -18.16
C ALA A 10 2.81 4.71 -17.20
N GLU A 11 2.02 5.76 -17.08
CA GLU A 11 2.25 6.87 -16.14
C GLU A 11 2.19 6.37 -14.68
N MET A 12 1.26 5.47 -14.35
CA MET A 12 1.21 4.84 -13.03
C MET A 12 2.52 4.10 -12.72
N LEU A 13 3.05 3.33 -13.67
CA LEU A 13 4.30 2.61 -13.48
C LEU A 13 5.50 3.55 -13.30
N GLU A 14 5.56 4.64 -14.05
CA GLU A 14 6.60 5.67 -13.89
C GLU A 14 6.55 6.30 -12.49
N ASN A 15 5.35 6.63 -12.00
CA ASN A 15 5.19 7.17 -10.64
C ASN A 15 5.51 6.12 -9.56
N ILE A 16 5.14 4.86 -9.74
CA ILE A 16 5.54 3.79 -8.81
C ILE A 16 7.07 3.67 -8.74
N ARG A 17 7.77 3.73 -9.89
CA ARG A 17 9.24 3.73 -9.94
C ARG A 17 9.84 4.96 -9.25
N LEU A 18 9.22 6.14 -9.42
CA LEU A 18 9.64 7.34 -8.72
C LEU A 18 9.54 7.16 -7.20
N PHE A 19 8.40 6.68 -6.68
CA PHE A 19 8.19 6.45 -5.26
C PHE A 19 9.13 5.35 -4.72
N ALA A 20 9.42 4.32 -5.53
CA ALA A 20 10.33 3.24 -5.15
C ALA A 20 11.75 3.73 -4.85
N ARG A 21 12.19 4.85 -5.42
CA ARG A 21 13.50 5.46 -5.13
C ARG A 21 13.61 5.99 -3.69
N TYR A 22 12.50 6.18 -3.01
CA TYR A 22 12.45 6.67 -1.63
C TYR A 22 12.03 5.58 -0.64
N THR A 23 11.41 4.52 -1.15
CA THR A 23 10.99 3.37 -0.35
C THR A 23 12.18 2.47 -0.03
N PRO A 24 12.30 1.89 1.18
CA PRO A 24 13.38 0.96 1.50
C PRO A 24 13.54 -0.16 0.47
N GLU A 25 14.79 -0.40 0.01
CA GLU A 25 15.10 -1.40 -1.03
C GLU A 25 15.39 -2.81 -0.48
N GLN A 26 15.46 -2.96 0.82
CA GLN A 26 15.76 -4.23 1.44
C GLN A 26 14.59 -5.20 1.30
N LYS A 27 14.86 -6.42 0.83
CA LYS A 27 13.84 -7.49 0.79
C LYS A 27 13.20 -7.67 2.17
N GLU A 28 11.87 -7.78 2.18
CA GLU A 28 11.06 -7.91 3.40
C GLU A 28 11.06 -6.67 4.32
N ALA A 29 11.66 -5.56 3.89
CA ALA A 29 11.52 -4.30 4.60
C ALA A 29 10.04 -3.94 4.74
N LYS A 30 9.63 -3.65 5.97
CA LYS A 30 8.24 -3.31 6.27
C LYS A 30 8.05 -1.81 6.14
N THR A 31 7.03 -1.41 5.40
CA THR A 31 6.70 0.00 5.24
C THR A 31 5.20 0.20 5.47
N ILE A 32 4.88 1.12 6.38
CA ILE A 32 3.48 1.52 6.63
C ILE A 32 3.03 2.48 5.53
N VAL A 33 1.75 2.37 5.12
CA VAL A 33 1.04 3.37 4.31
C VAL A 33 -0.09 3.90 5.17
N PHE A 34 0.09 5.11 5.71
CA PHE A 34 -0.80 5.77 6.66
C PHE A 34 -1.33 7.06 6.04
N ALA A 35 -2.37 6.95 5.25
CA ALA A 35 -3.01 8.07 4.58
C ALA A 35 -4.43 7.68 4.10
N GLU A 36 -5.21 8.70 3.76
CA GLU A 36 -6.47 8.58 3.03
C GLU A 36 -6.26 8.00 1.62
N ASN A 37 -7.33 7.46 1.02
CA ASN A 37 -7.27 6.96 -0.35
C ASN A 37 -6.90 8.09 -1.32
N SER A 38 -5.79 7.94 -2.01
CA SER A 38 -5.32 8.87 -3.02
C SER A 38 -4.53 8.14 -4.10
N VAL A 39 -4.17 8.84 -5.16
CA VAL A 39 -3.31 8.27 -6.21
C VAL A 39 -1.91 8.01 -5.66
N GLU A 40 -1.41 8.91 -4.83
CA GLU A 40 -0.12 8.79 -4.14
C GLU A 40 -0.10 7.60 -3.17
N TRP A 41 -1.23 7.29 -2.53
CA TRP A 41 -1.40 6.09 -1.73
C TRP A 41 -1.14 4.83 -2.57
N ILE A 42 -1.71 4.79 -3.78
CA ILE A 42 -1.53 3.66 -4.71
C ILE A 42 -0.06 3.55 -5.13
N TYR A 43 0.58 4.67 -5.46
CA TYR A 43 2.01 4.68 -5.82
C TYR A 43 2.89 4.22 -4.65
N SER A 44 2.63 4.71 -3.43
CA SER A 44 3.34 4.30 -2.22
C SER A 44 3.20 2.80 -1.98
N PHE A 45 2.00 2.25 -2.08
CA PHE A 45 1.73 0.83 -1.87
C PHE A 45 2.50 -0.05 -2.87
N PHE A 46 2.39 0.25 -4.17
CA PHE A 46 3.07 -0.56 -5.19
C PHE A 46 4.59 -0.32 -5.22
N SER A 47 5.08 0.84 -4.77
CA SER A 47 6.52 1.09 -4.64
C SER A 47 7.18 0.17 -3.61
N ILE A 48 6.45 -0.17 -2.53
CA ILE A 48 6.90 -1.15 -1.55
C ILE A 48 7.07 -2.53 -2.20
N TRP A 49 6.10 -2.94 -3.02
CA TRP A 49 6.21 -4.20 -3.76
C TRP A 49 7.30 -4.17 -4.83
N GLN A 50 7.50 -3.03 -5.51
CA GLN A 50 8.60 -2.85 -6.46
C GLN A 50 9.96 -3.16 -5.82
N ASN A 51 10.14 -2.81 -4.54
CA ASN A 51 11.35 -3.06 -3.76
C ASN A 51 11.29 -4.39 -2.96
N LYS A 52 10.34 -5.27 -3.24
CA LYS A 52 10.14 -6.56 -2.54
C LYS A 52 9.91 -6.42 -1.02
N GLY A 53 9.38 -5.28 -0.62
CA GLY A 53 9.00 -4.99 0.76
C GLY A 53 7.61 -5.52 1.11
N ILE A 54 7.27 -5.39 2.39
CA ILE A 54 5.99 -5.77 2.98
C ILE A 54 5.19 -4.50 3.27
N ALA A 55 4.05 -4.32 2.60
CA ALA A 55 3.18 -3.18 2.82
C ALA A 55 2.30 -3.38 4.06
N ILE A 56 2.16 -2.33 4.87
CA ILE A 56 1.28 -2.31 6.04
C ILE A 56 0.31 -1.13 5.89
N PRO A 57 -0.83 -1.32 5.23
CA PRO A 57 -1.88 -0.31 5.15
C PRO A 57 -2.50 -0.05 6.53
N VAL A 58 -2.60 1.23 6.91
CA VAL A 58 -3.18 1.67 8.19
C VAL A 58 -4.28 2.69 7.93
N ASP A 59 -5.35 2.61 8.70
CA ASP A 59 -6.48 3.55 8.63
C ASP A 59 -6.01 4.98 8.91
N ALA A 60 -6.27 5.91 7.99
CA ALA A 60 -5.94 7.32 8.14
C ALA A 60 -6.56 7.98 9.38
N SER A 61 -7.65 7.41 9.91
CA SER A 61 -8.31 7.86 11.15
C SER A 61 -7.71 7.27 12.43
N SER A 62 -6.69 6.41 12.33
CA SER A 62 -6.03 5.80 13.49
C SER A 62 -5.45 6.85 14.43
N THR A 63 -5.59 6.60 15.74
CA THR A 63 -5.03 7.46 16.78
C THR A 63 -3.52 7.28 16.91
N VAL A 64 -2.87 8.22 17.61
CA VAL A 64 -1.44 8.09 17.97
C VAL A 64 -1.15 6.76 18.67
N ASP A 65 -2.07 6.30 19.52
CA ASP A 65 -1.92 5.06 20.28
C ASP A 65 -2.00 3.83 19.39
N ASP A 66 -2.93 3.82 18.44
CA ASP A 66 -3.07 2.73 17.46
C ASP A 66 -1.84 2.62 16.58
N VAL A 67 -1.35 3.74 16.03
CA VAL A 67 -0.16 3.78 15.17
C VAL A 67 1.08 3.40 15.98
N ALA A 68 1.25 3.89 17.21
CA ALA A 68 2.37 3.53 18.08
C ALA A 68 2.38 2.03 18.41
N TYR A 69 1.20 1.43 18.60
CA TYR A 69 1.08 -0.02 18.79
C TYR A 69 1.60 -0.78 17.54
N ILE A 70 1.14 -0.40 16.35
CA ILE A 70 1.55 -1.02 15.09
C ILE A 70 3.07 -0.85 14.87
N LEU A 71 3.62 0.34 15.13
CA LEU A 71 5.05 0.63 15.06
C LEU A 71 5.87 -0.30 15.98
N ASN A 72 5.40 -0.53 17.19
CA ASN A 72 6.07 -1.41 18.15
C ASN A 72 6.01 -2.90 17.76
N ASP A 73 4.87 -3.33 17.21
CA ASP A 73 4.65 -4.73 16.81
C ASP A 73 5.36 -5.07 15.51
N ALA A 74 5.14 -4.26 14.46
CA ALA A 74 5.69 -4.52 13.13
C ALA A 74 7.15 -4.12 12.98
N ARG A 75 7.62 -3.06 13.68
CA ARG A 75 8.97 -2.47 13.53
C ARG A 75 9.28 -2.11 12.08
N PRO A 76 8.50 -1.23 11.44
CA PRO A 76 8.72 -0.84 10.05
C PRO A 76 9.93 0.08 9.91
N GLU A 77 10.62 -0.02 8.78
CA GLU A 77 11.74 0.84 8.41
C GLU A 77 11.28 2.24 7.99
N ALA A 78 10.09 2.32 7.36
CA ALA A 78 9.53 3.58 6.91
C ALA A 78 8.00 3.64 7.06
N ILE A 79 7.47 4.85 7.03
CA ILE A 79 6.04 5.14 7.00
C ILE A 79 5.75 6.23 5.97
N TRP A 80 4.97 5.90 4.95
CA TRP A 80 4.40 6.84 4.01
C TRP A 80 3.20 7.54 4.64
N VAL A 81 3.18 8.87 4.60
CA VAL A 81 2.13 9.72 5.18
C VAL A 81 1.65 10.77 4.19
N SER A 82 0.41 11.24 4.37
CA SER A 82 -0.09 12.47 3.75
C SER A 82 0.13 13.67 4.67
N GLY A 83 -0.16 14.89 4.18
CA GLY A 83 -0.17 16.08 5.03
C GLY A 83 -1.15 16.00 6.20
N GLN A 84 -2.20 15.19 6.10
CA GLN A 84 -3.20 15.03 7.17
C GLN A 84 -2.73 14.07 8.27
N THR A 85 -1.93 13.07 7.94
CA THR A 85 -1.53 12.02 8.88
C THR A 85 -0.12 12.17 9.43
N GLU A 86 0.69 13.09 8.88
CA GLU A 86 2.10 13.27 9.25
C GLU A 86 2.29 13.56 10.74
N GLU A 87 1.53 14.49 11.31
CA GLU A 87 1.68 14.87 12.72
C GLU A 87 1.38 13.70 13.65
N THR A 88 0.30 12.94 13.36
CA THR A 88 -0.05 11.73 14.11
C THR A 88 1.05 10.67 14.02
N ALA A 89 1.64 10.48 12.83
CA ALA A 89 2.73 9.53 12.63
C ALA A 89 3.98 9.91 13.44
N ARG A 90 4.37 11.18 13.43
CA ARG A 90 5.55 11.68 14.18
C ARG A 90 5.37 11.51 15.69
N GLN A 91 4.20 11.86 16.22
CA GLN A 91 3.87 11.64 17.64
C GLN A 91 3.86 10.15 17.99
N ALA A 92 3.36 9.30 17.12
CA ALA A 92 3.35 7.86 17.33
C ALA A 92 4.77 7.25 17.32
N ILE A 93 5.65 7.71 16.43
CA ILE A 93 7.06 7.30 16.38
C ILE A 93 7.79 7.70 17.67
N GLU A 94 7.62 8.94 18.11
CA GLU A 94 8.17 9.42 19.39
C GLU A 94 7.67 8.58 20.55
N LYS A 95 6.35 8.34 20.62
CA LYS A 95 5.73 7.53 21.67
C LYS A 95 6.22 6.07 21.66
N ALA A 96 6.36 5.48 20.49
CA ALA A 96 6.84 4.10 20.35
C ALA A 96 8.35 3.97 20.62
N GLY A 97 9.12 5.05 20.50
CA GLY A 97 10.57 5.05 20.64
C GLY A 97 11.26 4.19 19.58
N VAL A 98 10.76 4.20 18.35
CA VAL A 98 11.29 3.44 17.21
C VAL A 98 11.99 4.36 16.21
N ASP A 99 12.95 3.81 15.47
CA ASP A 99 13.62 4.51 14.37
C ASP A 99 12.93 4.14 13.04
N THR A 100 11.92 4.94 12.68
CA THR A 100 11.13 4.76 11.46
C THR A 100 11.20 6.03 10.64
N VAL A 101 11.59 5.93 9.37
CA VAL A 101 11.71 7.07 8.45
C VAL A 101 10.33 7.54 8.01
N VAL A 102 10.04 8.84 8.13
CA VAL A 102 8.79 9.43 7.64
C VAL A 102 8.96 9.91 6.21
N LEU A 103 8.11 9.43 5.31
CA LEU A 103 8.10 9.74 3.88
C LEU A 103 6.79 10.47 3.54
N ARG A 104 6.88 11.71 3.03
CA ARG A 104 5.72 12.49 2.59
C ARG A 104 5.35 12.10 1.15
N MET A 105 4.15 11.54 0.95
CA MET A 105 3.72 11.11 -0.39
C MET A 105 3.29 12.27 -1.30
N ASP A 106 2.94 13.40 -0.74
CA ASP A 106 2.55 14.62 -1.46
C ASP A 106 3.71 15.63 -1.62
N ASP A 107 4.88 15.36 -1.03
CA ASP A 107 6.09 16.17 -1.18
C ASP A 107 7.36 15.32 -1.09
N LEU A 108 7.88 14.94 -2.24
CA LEU A 108 9.12 14.15 -2.36
C LEU A 108 10.39 15.01 -2.32
N SER A 109 10.29 16.33 -2.33
CA SER A 109 11.42 17.25 -2.54
C SER A 109 12.47 17.23 -1.42
N GLY A 110 12.06 16.86 -0.20
CA GLY A 110 12.94 16.78 0.98
C GLY A 110 13.50 15.38 1.24
N LEU A 111 13.15 14.39 0.44
CA LEU A 111 13.51 13.00 0.67
C LEU A 111 14.85 12.64 0.01
N ALA A 112 15.64 11.80 0.66
CA ALA A 112 16.85 11.22 0.06
C ALA A 112 16.44 10.05 -0.86
N ALA A 113 16.66 10.24 -2.18
CA ALA A 113 16.42 9.18 -3.16
C ALA A 113 17.58 8.19 -3.18
N HIS A 114 17.28 6.90 -3.34
CA HIS A 114 18.27 5.90 -3.74
C HIS A 114 18.64 6.11 -5.22
N ASP A 115 19.81 5.57 -5.63
CA ASP A 115 20.17 5.54 -7.05
C ASP A 115 19.09 4.81 -7.84
N GLU A 116 19.04 5.06 -9.18
CA GLU A 116 18.01 4.50 -10.05
C GLU A 116 17.78 3.01 -9.75
N THR A 117 16.54 2.71 -9.35
CA THR A 117 16.14 1.33 -9.08
C THR A 117 16.42 0.51 -10.35
N LYS A 118 17.28 -0.50 -10.25
CA LYS A 118 17.47 -1.46 -11.33
C LYS A 118 16.10 -1.96 -11.75
N GLU A 119 15.86 -2.07 -13.03
CA GLU A 119 14.66 -2.74 -13.58
C GLU A 119 14.63 -4.20 -13.13
N THR A 120 14.34 -4.42 -11.88
CA THR A 120 14.04 -5.75 -11.37
C THR A 120 12.54 -5.91 -11.51
N GLY A 121 12.11 -6.70 -12.48
CA GLY A 121 10.72 -7.12 -12.52
C GLY A 121 10.33 -7.62 -11.13
N ILE A 122 9.14 -7.26 -10.65
CA ILE A 122 8.64 -7.72 -9.35
C ILE A 122 8.59 -9.24 -9.41
N SER A 123 9.47 -9.91 -8.68
CA SER A 123 9.52 -11.36 -8.57
C SER A 123 9.35 -11.73 -7.11
N PHE A 124 8.12 -12.08 -6.72
CA PHE A 124 7.83 -12.70 -5.44
C PHE A 124 7.77 -14.22 -5.58
N GLU A 125 8.27 -14.91 -4.58
CA GLU A 125 7.96 -16.31 -4.39
C GLU A 125 6.54 -16.44 -3.81
N ASP A 126 5.87 -17.52 -4.10
CA ASP A 126 4.51 -17.82 -3.58
C ASP A 126 4.40 -17.62 -2.06
N SER A 127 5.46 -17.96 -1.32
CA SER A 127 5.54 -17.89 0.13
C SER A 127 5.94 -16.55 0.69
N ASP A 128 6.41 -15.60 -0.16
CA ASP A 128 6.82 -14.27 0.31
C ASP A 128 5.62 -13.52 0.89
N VAL A 129 5.76 -13.00 2.11
CA VAL A 129 4.78 -12.09 2.70
C VAL A 129 4.85 -10.75 1.97
N CYS A 130 3.72 -10.25 1.51
CA CYS A 130 3.68 -8.99 0.76
C CYS A 130 2.80 -7.92 1.41
N VAL A 131 1.88 -8.32 2.29
CA VAL A 131 1.01 -7.39 3.03
C VAL A 131 0.81 -7.88 4.46
N ILE A 132 0.79 -6.96 5.42
CA ILE A 132 0.31 -7.20 6.78
C ILE A 132 -0.89 -6.28 7.03
N LEU A 133 -2.04 -6.87 7.35
CA LEU A 133 -3.27 -6.13 7.65
C LEU A 133 -3.59 -6.25 9.14
N TYR A 134 -3.71 -5.11 9.82
CA TYR A 134 -4.12 -5.09 11.22
C TYR A 134 -5.63 -5.16 11.35
N THR A 135 -6.11 -6.12 12.13
CA THR A 135 -7.53 -6.32 12.41
C THR A 135 -7.80 -6.13 13.91
N SER A 136 -8.99 -5.63 14.25
CA SER A 136 -9.43 -5.57 15.64
C SER A 136 -9.57 -7.00 16.19
N GLY A 137 -8.56 -7.46 16.93
CA GLY A 137 -8.56 -8.79 17.52
C GLY A 137 -9.68 -8.93 18.57
N THR A 138 -10.24 -10.13 18.72
CA THR A 138 -11.21 -10.46 19.78
C THR A 138 -10.65 -10.29 21.20
N THR A 139 -9.35 -10.10 21.35
CA THR A 139 -8.62 -9.92 22.61
C THR A 139 -8.37 -8.45 22.98
N GLY A 140 -8.92 -7.50 22.20
CA GLY A 140 -8.79 -6.06 22.47
C GLY A 140 -7.56 -5.38 21.86
N PHE A 141 -6.56 -6.13 21.40
CA PHE A 141 -5.39 -5.57 20.70
C PHE A 141 -5.42 -5.95 19.21
N PRO A 142 -5.06 -5.01 18.30
CA PRO A 142 -4.95 -5.31 16.88
C PRO A 142 -3.94 -6.43 16.62
N LYS A 143 -4.23 -7.29 15.64
CA LYS A 143 -3.33 -8.37 15.21
C LYS A 143 -2.96 -8.17 13.75
N GLY A 144 -1.68 -8.23 13.44
CA GLY A 144 -1.16 -8.20 12.08
C GLY A 144 -1.33 -9.55 11.38
N VAL A 145 -2.25 -9.59 10.41
CA VAL A 145 -2.48 -10.78 9.56
C VAL A 145 -1.54 -10.68 8.37
N MET A 146 -0.58 -11.59 8.29
CA MET A 146 0.38 -11.68 7.18
C MET A 146 -0.27 -12.40 5.98
N LEU A 147 -0.28 -11.73 4.83
CA LEU A 147 -0.74 -12.29 3.57
C LEU A 147 0.47 -12.55 2.67
N THR A 148 0.58 -13.78 2.16
CA THR A 148 1.59 -14.11 1.16
C THR A 148 1.12 -13.72 -0.24
N PHE A 149 2.05 -13.63 -1.17
CA PHE A 149 1.74 -13.36 -2.57
C PHE A 149 0.77 -14.40 -3.13
N LYS A 150 0.94 -15.66 -2.76
CA LYS A 150 0.02 -16.74 -3.12
C LYS A 150 -1.40 -16.52 -2.61
N ASN A 151 -1.57 -16.01 -1.37
CA ASN A 151 -2.89 -15.71 -0.84
C ASN A 151 -3.62 -14.68 -1.71
N LEU A 152 -2.90 -13.67 -2.21
CA LEU A 152 -3.48 -12.66 -3.10
C LEU A 152 -3.80 -13.27 -4.47
N LEU A 153 -2.87 -14.00 -5.09
CA LEU A 153 -3.05 -14.59 -6.42
C LEU A 153 -4.25 -15.54 -6.47
N VAL A 154 -4.44 -16.39 -5.46
CA VAL A 154 -5.61 -17.29 -5.39
C VAL A 154 -6.93 -16.52 -5.40
N ASN A 155 -6.99 -15.40 -4.68
CA ASN A 155 -8.19 -14.55 -4.69
C ASN A 155 -8.37 -13.82 -6.03
N ILE A 156 -7.27 -13.32 -6.62
CA ILE A 156 -7.31 -12.65 -7.92
C ILE A 156 -7.76 -13.64 -9.00
N ASP A 157 -7.21 -14.85 -9.03
CA ASP A 157 -7.58 -15.89 -9.98
C ASP A 157 -9.07 -16.28 -9.85
N ALA A 158 -9.58 -16.37 -8.62
CA ALA A 158 -10.99 -16.69 -8.37
C ALA A 158 -11.94 -15.60 -8.91
N ILE A 159 -11.55 -14.32 -8.77
CA ILE A 159 -12.35 -13.16 -9.20
C ILE A 159 -12.20 -12.90 -10.71
N SER A 160 -11.04 -13.22 -11.28
CA SER A 160 -10.70 -12.99 -12.70
C SER A 160 -10.80 -14.26 -13.57
N SER A 161 -11.42 -15.34 -13.05
CA SER A 161 -11.52 -16.60 -13.76
C SER A 161 -12.27 -16.43 -15.09
N LYS A 162 -11.87 -17.25 -16.09
CA LYS A 162 -12.55 -17.24 -17.41
C LYS A 162 -14.03 -17.64 -17.34
N GLU A 163 -14.44 -18.34 -16.29
CA GLU A 163 -15.81 -18.81 -16.09
C GLU A 163 -16.74 -17.71 -15.55
N VAL A 164 -16.20 -16.83 -14.70
CA VAL A 164 -16.94 -15.69 -14.14
C VAL A 164 -16.01 -14.46 -14.14
N PRO A 165 -15.72 -13.85 -15.30
CA PRO A 165 -14.82 -12.71 -15.36
C PRO A 165 -15.52 -11.48 -14.78
N ILE A 166 -15.26 -11.19 -13.50
CA ILE A 166 -15.77 -9.97 -12.86
C ILE A 166 -15.03 -8.76 -13.44
N PHE A 167 -13.72 -8.91 -13.69
CA PHE A 167 -12.88 -7.84 -14.24
C PHE A 167 -12.29 -8.22 -15.59
N ASN A 168 -12.20 -7.25 -16.48
CA ASN A 168 -11.54 -7.32 -17.78
C ASN A 168 -11.23 -5.90 -18.26
N LYS A 169 -10.50 -5.75 -19.37
CA LYS A 169 -10.09 -4.41 -19.91
C LYS A 169 -11.23 -3.46 -20.23
N ASN A 170 -12.48 -3.91 -20.30
CA ASN A 170 -13.66 -3.07 -20.53
C ASN A 170 -14.42 -2.78 -19.24
N SER A 171 -13.95 -3.30 -18.11
CA SER A 171 -14.57 -3.08 -16.80
C SER A 171 -14.04 -1.80 -16.16
N SER A 172 -14.88 -1.14 -15.38
CA SER A 172 -14.51 -0.03 -14.50
C SER A 172 -14.88 -0.38 -13.07
N THR A 173 -13.94 -0.18 -12.16
CA THR A 173 -14.13 -0.45 -10.74
C THR A 173 -14.02 0.85 -9.96
N LEU A 174 -15.00 1.13 -9.11
CA LEU A 174 -15.01 2.31 -8.25
C LEU A 174 -14.52 1.97 -6.86
N ILE A 175 -13.46 2.65 -6.39
CA ILE A 175 -12.96 2.57 -5.03
C ILE A 175 -13.74 3.55 -4.17
N LEU A 176 -14.61 3.02 -3.30
CA LEU A 176 -15.40 3.77 -2.32
C LEU A 176 -14.98 3.49 -0.89
N LEU A 177 -14.39 2.33 -0.65
CA LEU A 177 -14.02 1.88 0.69
C LEU A 177 -12.52 2.11 0.95
N PRO A 178 -12.12 2.28 2.22
CA PRO A 178 -10.73 2.49 2.57
C PRO A 178 -9.85 1.30 2.17
N LEU A 179 -8.71 1.60 1.52
CA LEU A 179 -7.78 0.59 0.99
C LEU A 179 -6.98 -0.16 2.06
N HIS A 180 -7.05 0.26 3.32
CA HIS A 180 -6.42 -0.47 4.43
C HIS A 180 -7.17 -1.78 4.80
N HIS A 181 -8.33 -2.05 4.23
CA HIS A 181 -9.07 -3.30 4.41
C HIS A 181 -8.81 -4.28 3.27
N VAL A 182 -8.80 -5.59 3.58
CA VAL A 182 -8.47 -6.65 2.60
C VAL A 182 -9.39 -6.65 1.39
N MET A 183 -10.70 -6.48 1.60
CA MET A 183 -11.66 -6.57 0.50
C MET A 183 -11.51 -5.43 -0.52
N PRO A 184 -11.49 -4.14 -0.14
CA PRO A 184 -11.22 -3.08 -1.11
C PRO A 184 -9.80 -3.15 -1.68
N LEU A 185 -8.78 -3.46 -0.89
CA LEU A 185 -7.42 -3.60 -1.38
C LEU A 185 -7.31 -4.64 -2.51
N VAL A 186 -7.80 -5.85 -2.26
CA VAL A 186 -7.69 -6.95 -3.23
C VAL A 186 -8.76 -6.82 -4.30
N GLY A 187 -10.02 -6.61 -3.92
CA GLY A 187 -11.16 -6.67 -4.83
C GLY A 187 -11.41 -5.40 -5.64
N THR A 188 -10.98 -4.21 -5.18
CA THR A 188 -11.23 -2.97 -5.91
C THR A 188 -9.98 -2.27 -6.43
N LEU A 189 -8.79 -2.70 -5.99
CA LEU A 189 -7.52 -2.15 -6.47
C LEU A 189 -6.68 -3.22 -7.19
N VAL A 190 -6.20 -4.24 -6.46
CA VAL A 190 -5.16 -5.16 -6.99
C VAL A 190 -5.72 -6.04 -8.11
N ALA A 191 -6.87 -6.68 -7.92
CA ALA A 191 -7.46 -7.57 -8.95
C ALA A 191 -7.90 -6.82 -10.22
N PRO A 192 -8.54 -5.64 -10.16
CA PRO A 192 -8.81 -4.82 -11.35
C PRO A 192 -7.54 -4.42 -12.11
N ILE A 193 -6.50 -3.96 -11.41
CA ILE A 193 -5.21 -3.61 -12.04
C ILE A 193 -4.60 -4.85 -12.72
N PHE A 194 -4.58 -5.99 -12.05
CA PHE A 194 -4.09 -7.25 -12.62
C PHE A 194 -4.87 -7.69 -13.87
N SER A 195 -6.14 -7.31 -13.96
CA SER A 195 -7.03 -7.61 -15.10
C SER A 195 -7.05 -6.51 -16.16
N GLU A 196 -6.16 -5.53 -16.09
CA GLU A 196 -6.11 -4.36 -16.99
C GLU A 196 -7.42 -3.55 -17.02
N SER A 197 -8.20 -3.59 -15.96
CA SER A 197 -9.47 -2.85 -15.81
C SER A 197 -9.21 -1.39 -15.46
N GLN A 198 -10.16 -0.52 -15.79
CA GLN A 198 -10.13 0.85 -15.29
C GLN A 198 -10.44 0.89 -13.79
N VAL A 199 -9.63 1.61 -13.03
CA VAL A 199 -9.90 1.89 -11.62
C VAL A 199 -10.25 3.37 -11.46
N VAL A 200 -11.37 3.63 -10.83
CA VAL A 200 -11.87 4.98 -10.54
C VAL A 200 -11.76 5.21 -9.04
N LEU A 201 -10.94 6.18 -8.66
CA LEU A 201 -10.78 6.58 -7.28
C LEU A 201 -11.75 7.71 -6.95
N CYS A 202 -12.60 7.50 -5.96
CA CYS A 202 -13.43 8.56 -5.42
C CYS A 202 -12.62 9.34 -4.38
N PRO A 203 -12.51 10.67 -4.47
CA PRO A 203 -11.91 11.47 -3.40
C PRO A 203 -12.70 11.28 -2.11
N THR A 204 -12.04 11.00 -1.02
CA THR A 204 -12.61 10.87 0.34
C THR A 204 -12.46 12.18 1.09
#